data_15546cdf09e1cbd5bf0a788f6d3381b0
#
_entry.id   15546cdf09e1cbd5bf0a788f6d3381b0
#
_cell.length_a   1.000
_cell.length_b   1.000
_cell.length_c   1.000
_cell.angle_alpha   90.00
_cell.angle_beta   90.00
_cell.angle_gamma   90.00
#
_symmetry.space_group_name_H-M   'P 1'
#
loop_
_entity.id
_entity.type
_entity.pdbx_description
1 polymer ?
#
loop_
_entity_poly.entity_id
_entity_poly.type
_entity_poly.pdbx_seq_one_letter_code
_entity_poly.pdbx_strand_id
1 'polypeptide(L)'
;MLSGLLTSLRQPSTKGPVTGDGTHYLFKSSLAGGAKQLTLSDAGLTVQATKVALWPLESIAAIRLSYRPASMQAWRFRADIATQNGQSIAVYSTTWHSISQMARQDNEYRAFITELHRRLAQIGSRARLIAGINPVLYVAGLAVMALIGISLLGLFVRALIMAEFAGALFLAGFGGWFV
;
A
#
# COMPACT_ATOMS: atom_id res chain seq x y z
N MET A 1 -38.96 20.26 41.11
CA MET A 1 -38.61 20.92 39.82
C MET A 1 -37.11 20.88 39.64
N LEU A 2 -36.59 19.81 39.05
CA LEU A 2 -35.23 19.74 38.52
C LEU A 2 -35.26 18.68 37.42
N SER A 3 -35.89 19.06 36.32
CA SER A 3 -35.98 18.27 35.10
C SER A 3 -35.11 18.97 34.07
N GLY A 4 -34.20 18.23 33.44
CA GLY A 4 -33.61 18.64 32.16
C GLY A 4 -32.20 19.17 32.23
N LEU A 5 -31.21 18.29 32.23
CA LEU A 5 -29.89 18.52 31.61
C LEU A 5 -29.12 17.18 31.43
N LEU A 6 -29.77 16.22 30.81
CA LEU A 6 -29.05 15.12 30.15
C LEU A 6 -28.91 15.50 28.71
N THR A 7 -28.06 16.48 28.44
CA THR A 7 -27.59 16.73 27.08
C THR A 7 -26.78 15.51 26.66
N SER A 8 -27.43 14.69 25.87
CA SER A 8 -26.88 13.57 25.14
C SER A 8 -25.51 13.91 24.55
N LEU A 9 -24.47 13.41 25.16
CA LEU A 9 -23.17 13.25 24.51
C LEU A 9 -23.36 12.24 23.37
N ARG A 10 -23.81 12.75 22.25
CA ARG A 10 -23.89 12.01 21.00
C ARG A 10 -22.45 11.60 20.65
N GLN A 11 -22.08 10.39 21.03
CA GLN A 11 -20.86 9.77 20.51
C GLN A 11 -20.92 9.85 18.98
N PRO A 12 -19.86 10.34 18.33
CA PRO A 12 -19.82 10.28 16.88
C PRO A 12 -19.87 8.81 16.47
N SER A 13 -20.95 8.44 15.83
CA SER A 13 -21.15 7.13 15.23
C SER A 13 -19.95 6.82 14.35
N THR A 14 -19.17 5.81 14.72
CA THR A 14 -18.01 5.30 13.96
C THR A 14 -18.41 4.55 12.69
N LYS A 15 -19.65 4.67 12.29
CA LYS A 15 -20.15 4.18 11.01
C LYS A 15 -20.11 5.36 10.02
N GLY A 16 -18.87 5.66 9.55
CA GLY A 16 -18.71 6.57 8.41
C GLY A 16 -19.50 6.03 7.22
N PRO A 17 -20.14 6.91 6.44
CA PRO A 17 -20.89 6.49 5.29
C PRO A 17 -19.96 5.74 4.34
N VAL A 18 -20.31 4.50 4.04
CA VAL A 18 -19.78 3.75 2.92
C VAL A 18 -20.38 4.41 1.67
N THR A 19 -19.83 5.54 1.29
CA THR A 19 -20.24 6.25 0.10
C THR A 19 -19.25 5.90 -0.98
N GLY A 20 -19.67 5.08 -1.93
CA GLY A 20 -18.85 4.68 -3.07
C GLY A 20 -18.56 5.80 -4.09
N ASP A 21 -18.62 7.07 -3.68
CA ASP A 21 -18.35 8.24 -4.50
C ASP A 21 -16.85 8.60 -4.62
N GLY A 22 -16.00 7.91 -3.85
CA GLY A 22 -14.55 8.14 -3.86
C GLY A 22 -14.09 9.44 -3.20
N THR A 23 -14.98 10.24 -2.61
CA THR A 23 -14.61 11.52 -1.98
C THR A 23 -14.13 11.37 -0.54
N HIS A 24 -14.47 10.26 0.10
CA HIS A 24 -14.10 9.98 1.48
C HIS A 24 -13.44 8.62 1.61
N TYR A 25 -12.37 8.56 2.40
CA TYR A 25 -11.69 7.30 2.72
C TYR A 25 -11.21 7.27 4.16
N LEU A 26 -11.60 6.23 4.91
CA LEU A 26 -11.26 6.02 6.31
C LEU A 26 -10.49 4.70 6.45
N PHE A 27 -9.30 4.75 7.05
CA PHE A 27 -8.49 3.55 7.29
C PHE A 27 -7.63 3.69 8.54
N LYS A 28 -7.22 2.55 9.09
CA LYS A 28 -6.28 2.46 10.19
C LYS A 28 -5.04 1.72 9.71
N SER A 29 -3.92 2.43 9.60
CA SER A 29 -2.69 1.89 8.99
C SER A 29 -1.91 0.93 9.89
N SER A 30 -2.07 1.03 11.22
CA SER A 30 -1.43 0.18 12.23
C SER A 30 -2.32 0.03 13.45
N LEU A 31 -2.03 -0.98 14.27
CA LEU A 31 -2.78 -1.22 15.52
C LEU A 31 -2.64 -0.10 16.53
N ALA A 32 -1.42 0.40 16.71
CA ALA A 32 -1.11 1.47 17.66
C ALA A 32 -1.46 2.87 17.11
N GLY A 33 -1.68 3.00 15.80
CA GLY A 33 -2.02 4.27 15.16
C GLY A 33 -3.50 4.59 15.23
N GLY A 34 -3.84 5.88 15.27
CA GLY A 34 -5.21 6.35 15.11
C GLY A 34 -5.79 6.06 13.72
N ALA A 35 -7.11 6.08 13.60
CA ALA A 35 -7.78 6.09 12.32
C ALA A 35 -7.41 7.37 11.57
N LYS A 36 -7.22 7.24 10.26
CA LYS A 36 -6.94 8.35 9.35
C LYS A 36 -8.12 8.51 8.41
N GLN A 37 -8.59 9.73 8.26
CA GLN A 37 -9.64 10.06 7.33
C GLN A 37 -9.09 10.97 6.25
N LEU A 38 -9.41 10.66 5.01
CA LEU A 38 -9.10 11.46 3.84
C LEU A 38 -10.41 11.95 3.24
N THR A 39 -10.46 13.21 2.90
CA THR A 39 -11.63 13.83 2.26
C THR A 39 -11.18 14.67 1.08
N LEU A 40 -11.70 14.37 -0.10
CA LEU A 40 -11.53 15.15 -1.32
C LEU A 40 -12.63 16.19 -1.43
N SER A 41 -12.26 17.44 -1.49
CA SER A 41 -13.15 18.58 -1.73
C SER A 41 -12.62 19.42 -2.88
N ASP A 42 -13.35 20.46 -3.26
CA ASP A 42 -12.89 21.40 -4.28
C ASP A 42 -11.71 22.24 -3.78
N ALA A 43 -11.58 22.42 -2.46
CA ALA A 43 -10.43 23.09 -1.84
C ALA A 43 -9.15 22.22 -1.82
N GLY A 44 -9.27 20.89 -2.04
CA GLY A 44 -8.12 20.00 -2.01
C GLY A 44 -8.37 18.70 -1.23
N LEU A 45 -7.27 18.05 -0.86
CA LEU A 45 -7.25 16.84 -0.04
C LEU A 45 -7.10 17.22 1.44
N THR A 46 -8.15 17.01 2.22
CA THR A 46 -8.09 17.12 3.68
C THR A 46 -7.61 15.80 4.27
N VAL A 47 -6.54 15.86 5.02
CA VAL A 47 -5.93 14.73 5.72
C VAL A 47 -6.19 14.90 7.22
N GLN A 48 -7.02 14.05 7.80
CA GLN A 48 -7.26 13.97 9.23
C GLN A 48 -6.52 12.75 9.79
N ALA A 49 -5.44 13.03 10.51
CA ALA A 49 -4.64 12.03 11.21
C ALA A 49 -4.49 12.52 12.68
N THR A 50 -3.28 12.63 13.20
CA THR A 50 -3.02 13.28 14.50
C THR A 50 -3.29 14.79 14.44
N LYS A 51 -3.09 15.38 13.27
CA LYS A 51 -3.41 16.78 12.96
C LYS A 51 -4.28 16.81 11.71
N VAL A 52 -5.10 17.85 11.60
CA VAL A 52 -5.86 18.11 10.37
C VAL A 52 -5.01 19.00 9.48
N ALA A 53 -4.83 18.59 8.22
CA ALA A 53 -4.10 19.34 7.21
C ALA A 53 -4.91 19.34 5.92
N LEU A 54 -5.02 20.51 5.29
CA LEU A 54 -5.56 20.67 3.95
C LEU A 54 -4.40 20.79 2.96
N TRP A 55 -4.38 19.93 1.98
CA TRP A 55 -3.40 19.93 0.88
C TRP A 55 -4.10 20.36 -0.41
N PRO A 56 -3.83 21.58 -0.92
CA PRO A 56 -4.30 21.96 -2.24
C PRO A 56 -3.84 20.94 -3.28
N LEU A 57 -4.69 20.59 -4.23
CA LEU A 57 -4.37 19.56 -5.23
C LEU A 57 -3.13 19.92 -6.05
N GLU A 58 -2.89 21.21 -6.30
CA GLU A 58 -1.70 21.73 -6.99
C GLU A 58 -0.40 21.46 -6.21
N SER A 59 -0.50 21.35 -4.87
CA SER A 59 0.64 21.05 -4.00
C SER A 59 1.09 19.60 -4.05
N ILE A 60 0.28 18.70 -4.62
CA ILE A 60 0.63 17.28 -4.73
C ILE A 60 1.72 17.11 -5.78
N ALA A 61 2.89 16.63 -5.33
CA ALA A 61 4.07 16.44 -6.17
C ALA A 61 4.13 15.06 -6.80
N ALA A 62 3.68 14.03 -6.06
CA ALA A 62 3.73 12.65 -6.55
C ALA A 62 2.69 11.75 -5.85
N ILE A 63 2.19 10.78 -6.60
CA ILE A 63 1.43 9.64 -6.08
C ILE A 63 2.16 8.38 -6.53
N ARG A 64 2.60 7.57 -5.57
CA ARG A 64 3.25 6.28 -5.84
C ARG A 64 2.34 5.14 -5.41
N LEU A 65 1.92 4.34 -6.37
CA LEU A 65 1.15 3.11 -6.12
C LEU A 65 2.11 1.93 -6.02
N SER A 66 1.98 1.12 -4.98
CA SER A 66 2.79 -0.07 -4.77
C SER A 66 1.97 -1.21 -4.18
N TYR A 67 2.36 -2.43 -4.50
CA TYR A 67 1.85 -3.64 -3.89
C TYR A 67 2.70 -3.97 -2.67
N ARG A 68 2.06 -4.15 -1.50
CA ARG A 68 2.72 -4.41 -0.23
C ARG A 68 2.00 -5.52 0.54
N PRO A 69 2.18 -6.79 0.12
CA PRO A 69 1.58 -7.91 0.81
C PRO A 69 2.02 -7.96 2.28
N ALA A 70 1.13 -8.41 3.14
CA ALA A 70 1.40 -8.65 4.55
C ALA A 70 0.95 -10.07 4.91
N SER A 71 1.52 -10.65 5.97
CA SER A 71 1.23 -12.02 6.40
C SER A 71 -0.27 -12.32 6.58
N MET A 72 -1.05 -11.33 7.00
CA MET A 72 -2.50 -11.45 7.18
C MET A 72 -3.33 -11.07 5.94
N GLN A 73 -2.74 -10.37 4.97
CA GLN A 73 -3.39 -9.91 3.75
C GLN A 73 -2.42 -9.94 2.59
N ALA A 74 -2.49 -11.00 1.78
CA ALA A 74 -1.72 -11.12 0.56
C ALA A 74 -2.03 -9.95 -0.41
N TRP A 75 -3.31 -9.55 -0.52
CA TRP A 75 -3.77 -8.46 -1.38
C TRP A 75 -3.84 -7.14 -0.61
N ARG A 76 -2.72 -6.44 -0.54
CA ARG A 76 -2.61 -5.14 0.11
C ARG A 76 -1.94 -4.14 -0.81
N PHE A 77 -2.68 -3.10 -1.18
CA PHE A 77 -2.17 -1.99 -1.99
C PHE A 77 -1.85 -0.79 -1.11
N ARG A 78 -0.89 0.00 -1.54
CA ARG A 78 -0.46 1.20 -0.88
C ARG A 78 -0.31 2.33 -1.89
N ALA A 79 -0.84 3.51 -1.56
CA ALA A 79 -0.57 4.75 -2.25
C ALA A 79 0.20 5.69 -1.32
N ASP A 80 1.37 6.15 -1.74
CA ASP A 80 2.11 7.21 -1.08
C ASP A 80 1.82 8.51 -1.81
N ILE A 81 1.14 9.43 -1.14
CA ILE A 81 0.82 10.77 -1.64
C ILE A 81 1.81 11.72 -1.00
N ALA A 82 2.58 12.42 -1.81
CA ALA A 82 3.58 13.38 -1.36
C ALA A 82 3.30 14.76 -1.93
N THR A 83 3.48 15.80 -1.10
CA THR A 83 3.36 17.19 -1.50
C THR A 83 4.73 17.80 -1.81
N GLN A 84 4.74 18.95 -2.51
CA GLN A 84 5.95 19.72 -2.81
C GLN A 84 6.66 20.20 -1.54
N ASN A 85 5.92 20.38 -0.44
CA ASN A 85 6.45 20.83 0.85
C ASN A 85 7.06 19.69 1.68
N GLY A 86 7.23 18.48 1.11
CA GLY A 86 7.80 17.33 1.80
C GLY A 86 6.84 16.59 2.73
N GLN A 87 5.60 17.00 2.84
CA GLN A 87 4.58 16.25 3.59
C GLN A 87 4.20 15.00 2.78
N SER A 88 3.93 13.91 3.48
CA SER A 88 3.50 12.67 2.82
C SER A 88 2.56 11.85 3.70
N ILE A 89 1.69 11.10 3.04
CA ILE A 89 0.82 10.12 3.69
C ILE A 89 0.80 8.82 2.92
N ALA A 90 0.90 7.71 3.65
CA ALA A 90 0.69 6.37 3.11
C ALA A 90 -0.76 5.94 3.35
N VAL A 91 -1.46 5.66 2.27
CA VAL A 91 -2.85 5.19 2.23
C VAL A 91 -2.85 3.71 1.87
N TYR A 92 -3.58 2.89 2.61
CA TYR A 92 -3.61 1.44 2.41
C TYR A 92 -5.00 0.97 2.03
N SER A 93 -5.09 -0.06 1.21
CA SER A 93 -6.37 -0.73 0.85
C SER A 93 -6.90 -1.65 1.95
N THR A 94 -6.30 -1.59 3.15
CA THR A 94 -6.68 -2.39 4.30
C THR A 94 -6.78 -1.53 5.54
N THR A 95 -7.64 -1.94 6.48
CA THR A 95 -7.78 -1.29 7.79
C THR A 95 -7.64 -2.31 8.90
N TRP A 96 -6.97 -1.91 10.00
CA TRP A 96 -6.87 -2.74 11.19
C TRP A 96 -8.10 -2.58 12.08
N HIS A 97 -8.76 -3.71 12.40
CA HIS A 97 -9.85 -3.75 13.38
C HIS A 97 -9.34 -4.21 14.76
N SER A 98 -8.47 -5.23 14.81
CA SER A 98 -7.90 -5.77 16.04
C SER A 98 -6.49 -6.35 15.78
N ILE A 99 -5.86 -6.88 16.84
CA ILE A 99 -4.50 -7.47 16.76
C ILE A 99 -4.39 -8.58 15.71
N SER A 100 -5.47 -9.35 15.52
CA SER A 100 -5.52 -10.48 14.59
C SER A 100 -6.43 -10.24 13.38
N GLN A 101 -7.04 -9.06 13.25
CA GLN A 101 -8.03 -8.80 12.22
C GLN A 101 -7.72 -7.55 11.41
N MET A 102 -7.38 -7.79 10.15
CA MET A 102 -7.22 -6.77 9.12
C MET A 102 -8.30 -6.98 8.04
N ALA A 103 -9.10 -5.97 7.77
CA ALA A 103 -10.13 -6.01 6.74
C ALA A 103 -9.65 -5.36 5.44
N ARG A 104 -10.12 -5.87 4.32
CA ARG A 104 -9.91 -5.29 2.99
C ARG A 104 -10.95 -4.22 2.73
N GLN A 105 -10.51 -3.15 2.06
CA GLN A 105 -11.32 -2.02 1.60
C GLN A 105 -10.94 -1.67 0.16
N ASP A 106 -10.78 -2.69 -0.69
CA ASP A 106 -10.22 -2.51 -2.03
C ASP A 106 -11.11 -1.65 -2.93
N ASN A 107 -12.43 -1.76 -2.79
CA ASN A 107 -13.39 -1.00 -3.60
C ASN A 107 -13.38 0.48 -3.23
N GLU A 108 -13.44 0.78 -1.95
CA GLU A 108 -13.40 2.15 -1.42
C GLU A 108 -12.04 2.79 -1.68
N TYR A 109 -10.96 2.05 -1.49
CA TYR A 109 -9.60 2.47 -1.83
C TYR A 109 -9.48 2.81 -3.31
N ARG A 110 -9.96 1.92 -4.19
CA ARG A 110 -9.90 2.13 -5.64
C ARG A 110 -10.73 3.34 -6.04
N ALA A 111 -11.96 3.47 -5.53
CA ALA A 111 -12.82 4.61 -5.80
C ALA A 111 -12.14 5.92 -5.41
N PHE A 112 -11.56 5.98 -4.20
CA PHE A 112 -10.86 7.16 -3.70
C PHE A 112 -9.63 7.52 -4.55
N ILE A 113 -8.78 6.54 -4.86
CA ILE A 113 -7.58 6.78 -5.67
C ILE A 113 -7.94 7.21 -7.10
N THR A 114 -8.97 6.61 -7.70
CA THR A 114 -9.45 6.98 -9.04
C THR A 114 -9.99 8.41 -9.04
N GLU A 115 -10.80 8.77 -8.03
CA GLU A 115 -11.33 10.13 -7.92
C GLU A 115 -10.22 11.18 -7.70
N LEU A 116 -9.22 10.86 -6.87
CA LEU A 116 -8.06 11.72 -6.69
C LEU A 116 -7.30 11.95 -8.01
N HIS A 117 -7.06 10.87 -8.79
CA HIS A 117 -6.40 10.98 -10.10
C HIS A 117 -7.25 11.80 -11.08
N ARG A 118 -8.56 11.59 -11.10
CA ARG A 118 -9.49 12.33 -11.96
C ARG A 118 -9.43 13.84 -11.66
N ARG A 119 -9.47 14.23 -10.39
CA ARG A 119 -9.37 15.65 -10.00
C ARG A 119 -8.01 16.26 -10.34
N LEU A 120 -6.91 15.53 -10.11
CA LEU A 120 -5.58 15.98 -10.51
C LEU A 120 -5.47 16.19 -12.02
N ALA A 121 -6.07 15.31 -12.83
CA ALA A 121 -6.11 15.45 -14.28
C ALA A 121 -6.95 16.68 -14.71
N GLN A 122 -8.08 16.93 -14.04
CA GLN A 122 -8.94 18.09 -14.34
C GLN A 122 -8.26 19.44 -14.14
N ILE A 123 -7.43 19.56 -13.09
CA ILE A 123 -6.67 20.79 -12.82
C ILE A 123 -5.36 20.88 -13.62
N GLY A 124 -5.06 19.90 -14.48
CA GLY A 124 -3.80 19.84 -15.21
C GLY A 124 -2.57 19.70 -14.31
N SER A 125 -2.69 19.00 -13.19
CA SER A 125 -1.60 18.84 -12.22
C SER A 125 -0.37 18.20 -12.85
N ARG A 126 0.82 18.67 -12.47
CA ARG A 126 2.13 18.10 -12.83
C ARG A 126 2.59 17.02 -11.89
N ALA A 127 1.73 16.49 -11.03
CA ALA A 127 2.05 15.43 -10.10
C ALA A 127 2.57 14.19 -10.84
N ARG A 128 3.68 13.62 -10.36
CA ARG A 128 4.24 12.39 -10.93
C ARG A 128 3.43 11.19 -10.46
N LEU A 129 2.80 10.49 -11.38
CA LEU A 129 2.08 9.25 -11.11
C LEU A 129 3.03 8.08 -11.37
N ILE A 130 3.39 7.36 -10.30
CA ILE A 130 4.36 6.28 -10.34
C ILE A 130 3.65 5.00 -9.88
N ALA A 131 3.67 3.99 -10.73
CA ALA A 131 3.16 2.66 -10.38
C ALA A 131 4.28 1.62 -10.49
N GLY A 132 4.22 0.58 -9.65
CA GLY A 132 5.13 -0.55 -9.73
C GLY A 132 6.18 -0.61 -8.62
N ILE A 133 7.08 -1.59 -8.78
CA ILE A 133 8.19 -1.85 -7.86
C ILE A 133 9.33 -0.86 -8.16
N ASN A 134 10.08 -0.49 -7.13
CA ASN A 134 11.29 0.31 -7.32
C ASN A 134 12.24 -0.42 -8.29
N PRO A 135 12.63 0.20 -9.42
CA PRO A 135 13.47 -0.46 -10.43
C PRO A 135 14.81 -0.93 -9.87
N VAL A 136 15.38 -0.22 -8.89
CA VAL A 136 16.63 -0.62 -8.22
C VAL A 136 16.42 -1.94 -7.46
N LEU A 137 15.31 -2.08 -6.72
CA LEU A 137 15.00 -3.33 -6.02
C LEU A 137 14.76 -4.49 -6.99
N TYR A 138 14.12 -4.22 -8.12
CA TYR A 138 13.89 -5.23 -9.15
C TYR A 138 15.21 -5.72 -9.75
N VAL A 139 16.08 -4.80 -10.16
CA VAL A 139 17.41 -5.14 -10.72
C VAL A 139 18.27 -5.87 -9.70
N ALA A 140 18.28 -5.42 -8.44
CA ALA A 140 19.02 -6.10 -7.36
C ALA A 140 18.48 -7.53 -7.13
N GLY A 141 17.16 -7.72 -7.13
CA GLY A 141 16.55 -9.04 -7.02
C GLY A 141 16.93 -9.96 -8.19
N LEU A 142 16.91 -9.43 -9.42
CA LEU A 142 17.32 -10.16 -10.61
C LEU A 142 18.80 -10.56 -10.55
N ALA A 143 19.69 -9.66 -10.09
CA ALA A 143 21.11 -9.95 -9.93
C ALA A 143 21.35 -11.07 -8.91
N VAL A 144 20.66 -11.05 -7.76
CA VAL A 144 20.74 -12.11 -6.76
C VAL A 144 20.26 -13.45 -7.33
N MET A 145 19.12 -13.46 -8.04
CA MET A 145 18.63 -14.68 -8.69
C MET A 145 19.60 -15.24 -9.73
N ALA A 146 20.22 -14.37 -10.54
CA ALA A 146 21.23 -14.78 -11.50
C ALA A 146 22.46 -15.38 -10.82
N LEU A 147 22.93 -14.79 -9.74
CA LEU A 147 24.08 -15.27 -8.96
C LEU A 147 23.80 -16.65 -8.34
N ILE A 148 22.61 -16.86 -7.79
CA ILE A 148 22.18 -18.16 -7.28
C ILE A 148 22.15 -19.19 -8.42
N GLY A 149 21.56 -18.85 -9.58
CA GLY A 149 21.50 -19.73 -10.75
C GLY A 149 22.90 -20.14 -11.24
N ILE A 150 23.83 -19.20 -11.36
CA ILE A 150 25.22 -19.48 -11.77
C ILE A 150 25.92 -20.38 -10.74
N SER A 151 25.72 -20.13 -9.45
CA SER A 151 26.31 -20.95 -8.39
C SER A 151 25.79 -22.39 -8.41
N LEU A 152 24.49 -22.59 -8.60
CA LEU A 152 23.89 -23.92 -8.71
C LEU A 152 24.37 -24.65 -9.97
N LEU A 153 24.49 -23.96 -11.09
CA LEU A 153 25.02 -24.51 -12.32
C LEU A 153 26.49 -24.92 -12.14
N GLY A 154 27.30 -24.10 -11.49
CA GLY A 154 28.69 -24.43 -11.17
C GLY A 154 28.83 -25.68 -10.28
N LEU A 155 27.99 -25.80 -9.25
CA LEU A 155 27.93 -26.98 -8.41
C LEU A 155 27.50 -28.24 -9.18
N PHE A 156 26.52 -28.10 -10.07
CA PHE A 156 26.05 -29.19 -10.93
C PHE A 156 27.16 -29.70 -11.86
N VAL A 157 27.85 -28.78 -12.55
CA VAL A 157 28.99 -29.13 -13.42
C VAL A 157 30.09 -29.81 -12.62
N ARG A 158 30.43 -29.30 -11.42
CA ARG A 158 31.43 -29.91 -10.54
C ARG A 158 31.03 -31.33 -10.12
N ALA A 159 29.76 -31.55 -9.75
CA ALA A 159 29.27 -32.89 -9.38
C ALA A 159 29.38 -33.89 -10.54
N LEU A 160 29.13 -33.45 -11.77
CA LEU A 160 29.30 -34.29 -12.96
C LEU A 160 30.77 -34.66 -13.20
N ILE A 161 31.70 -33.70 -13.06
CA ILE A 161 33.13 -33.93 -13.26
C ILE A 161 33.70 -34.89 -12.20
N MET A 162 33.19 -34.81 -10.98
CA MET A 162 33.60 -35.69 -9.88
C MET A 162 32.89 -37.05 -9.86
N ALA A 163 32.05 -37.32 -10.87
CA ALA A 163 31.22 -38.53 -10.96
C ALA A 163 30.31 -38.78 -9.75
N GLU A 164 29.94 -37.72 -9.04
CA GLU A 164 28.97 -37.77 -7.93
C GLU A 164 27.53 -37.66 -8.46
N PHE A 165 27.06 -38.74 -9.10
CA PHE A 165 25.75 -38.75 -9.77
C PHE A 165 24.57 -38.52 -8.82
N ALA A 166 24.70 -38.90 -7.53
CA ALA A 166 23.64 -38.65 -6.54
C ALA A 166 23.45 -37.15 -6.28
N GLY A 167 24.58 -36.38 -6.19
CA GLY A 167 24.54 -34.93 -6.04
C GLY A 167 24.01 -34.23 -7.29
N ALA A 168 24.40 -34.71 -8.47
CA ALA A 168 23.91 -34.15 -9.74
C ALA A 168 22.39 -34.36 -9.92
N LEU A 169 21.87 -35.56 -9.60
CA LEU A 169 20.44 -35.85 -9.63
C LEU A 169 19.64 -35.01 -8.64
N PHE A 170 20.16 -34.81 -7.42
CA PHE A 170 19.54 -33.96 -6.42
C PHE A 170 19.42 -32.51 -6.92
N LEU A 171 20.51 -31.97 -7.46
CA LEU A 171 20.51 -30.58 -8.01
C LEU A 171 19.59 -30.42 -9.22
N ALA A 172 19.54 -31.42 -10.10
CA ALA A 172 18.63 -31.42 -11.24
C ALA A 172 17.16 -31.48 -10.80
N GLY A 173 16.83 -32.33 -9.83
CA GLY A 173 15.49 -32.45 -9.27
C GLY A 173 15.06 -31.18 -8.53
N PHE A 174 15.96 -30.59 -7.76
CA PHE A 174 15.73 -29.31 -7.05
C PHE A 174 15.54 -28.16 -8.04
N GLY A 175 16.38 -28.06 -9.07
CA GLY A 175 16.23 -27.03 -10.10
C GLY A 175 14.93 -27.18 -10.91
N GLY A 176 14.54 -28.44 -11.22
CA GLY A 176 13.28 -28.73 -11.94
C GLY A 176 12.01 -28.43 -11.13
N TRP A 177 12.10 -28.43 -9.81
CA TRP A 177 10.96 -28.06 -8.95
C TRP A 177 10.62 -26.56 -8.98
N PHE A 178 11.59 -25.71 -9.33
CA PHE A 178 11.42 -24.24 -9.33
C PHE A 178 11.17 -23.66 -10.73
N VAL A 179 11.13 -24.46 -11.77
CA VAL A 179 10.79 -24.09 -13.15
C VAL A 179 9.37 -24.53 -13.46
#